data_4341c50013ad39d95fdd61fa0ba68bd2
#
_entry.id   4341c50013ad39d95fdd61fa0ba68bd2
#
_cell.length_a   1.000
_cell.length_b   1.000
_cell.length_c   1.000
_cell.angle_alpha   90.00
_cell.angle_beta   90.00
_cell.angle_gamma   90.00
#
_symmetry.space_group_name_H-M   'P 1'
#
loop_
_entity.id
_entity.type
_entity.pdbx_description
1 polymer ?
#
loop_
_entity_poly.entity_id
_entity_poly.type
_entity_poly.pdbx_seq_one_letter_code
_entity_poly.pdbx_strand_id
1 'polypeptide(L)'
;MKYCCSFLLLLLFGISGGFAQDKVECWGRYEISLPAKVKGNPFDIELTATFSGPDTTLTVRGFYDGNDTFKIRFMPVNQGVWSYVTQSEISVLNEVKGRIECIAPGKGNHGPVKVDGTYNFKYADGTRYYPVGTTSYDWMHVAGNQPDQTVKSLELSKFNKIRMLFFVQNFDPDYPEPSMFPFEIKKITKDEKGKPVYEWDFTRFNPAYFAHVEACVDKLARIGVEADLILFHPYEGGRWGFDRMPLEAGVRYLKYLTARMSSFRNIWWSLANEYDFLRELKPEYWDTFTHTVVENDPYSHLCSIHTYTAKYYKYWEPEYTHASIQDQAPVEGFGRAATVKNIYKKPIIFDEVCYEGNMDNRWGSLSGQEYLYRLWQGLIVGTYVTHGECYMDDPKDYSRDFLAVGGTFQGESWKRIGFTRQILDALPNPLHLCDSSWDPYTSTAGENYYMIYLGKEIKPEWAFDLPVKNAFYPRLKEGVRFKVEVIDTWNMTIAEWPVVFETTAPVKDRVYDKNQGRVRLPASPYLLLRITEVE
;
A
#
# COMPACT_ATOMS: atom_id res chain seq x y z
N MET A 1 -51.70 75.35 -13.41
CA MET A 1 -52.03 73.97 -12.95
C MET A 1 -51.62 73.03 -14.02
N LYS A 2 -50.50 72.39 -13.87
CA LYS A 2 -50.06 71.18 -14.68
C LYS A 2 -49.33 70.26 -13.72
N TYR A 3 -49.96 69.14 -13.43
CA TYR A 3 -49.40 68.07 -12.60
C TYR A 3 -48.44 67.24 -13.45
N CYS A 4 -47.19 67.13 -12.97
CA CYS A 4 -46.17 66.27 -13.52
C CYS A 4 -46.10 64.98 -12.64
N CYS A 5 -46.64 63.84 -13.14
CA CYS A 5 -46.48 62.54 -12.50
C CYS A 5 -45.13 61.96 -12.88
N SER A 6 -44.19 61.89 -11.92
CA SER A 6 -42.94 61.14 -12.10
C SER A 6 -43.16 59.67 -11.73
N PHE A 7 -43.10 58.82 -12.73
CA PHE A 7 -43.03 57.36 -12.53
C PHE A 7 -41.63 56.96 -12.08
N LEU A 8 -41.50 56.46 -10.87
CA LEU A 8 -40.28 55.91 -10.33
C LEU A 8 -40.20 54.42 -10.75
N LEU A 9 -39.34 54.13 -11.73
CA LEU A 9 -39.06 52.75 -12.17
C LEU A 9 -38.08 52.12 -11.20
N LEU A 10 -38.53 51.26 -10.30
CA LEU A 10 -37.71 50.44 -9.45
C LEU A 10 -37.08 49.31 -10.29
N LEU A 11 -35.82 49.48 -10.69
CA LEU A 11 -34.97 48.43 -11.21
C LEU A 11 -34.58 47.48 -10.09
N LEU A 12 -35.26 46.38 -9.95
CA LEU A 12 -34.80 45.24 -9.14
C LEU A 12 -33.59 44.60 -9.85
N PHE A 13 -32.38 45.02 -9.44
CA PHE A 13 -31.17 44.25 -9.69
C PHE A 13 -31.24 42.98 -8.85
N GLY A 14 -31.62 41.86 -9.46
CA GLY A 14 -31.39 40.56 -8.91
C GLY A 14 -29.88 40.31 -8.82
N ILE A 15 -29.32 40.50 -7.62
CA ILE A 15 -27.98 40.02 -7.32
C ILE A 15 -28.07 38.49 -7.30
N SER A 16 -27.83 37.87 -8.44
CA SER A 16 -27.45 36.47 -8.50
C SER A 16 -26.03 36.39 -7.91
N GLY A 17 -25.94 36.30 -6.59
CA GLY A 17 -24.72 35.92 -5.91
C GLY A 17 -24.35 34.54 -6.39
N GLY A 18 -23.50 34.45 -7.39
CA GLY A 18 -22.81 33.22 -7.71
C GLY A 18 -21.94 32.86 -6.52
N PHE A 19 -22.41 31.95 -5.68
CA PHE A 19 -21.52 31.30 -4.70
C PHE A 19 -20.38 30.69 -5.51
N ALA A 20 -19.14 31.09 -5.21
CA ALA A 20 -17.97 30.43 -5.77
C ALA A 20 -18.11 28.96 -5.45
N GLN A 21 -18.24 28.14 -6.48
CA GLN A 21 -18.35 26.69 -6.34
C GLN A 21 -17.01 26.19 -5.87
N ASP A 22 -16.97 25.48 -4.74
CA ASP A 22 -15.74 24.86 -4.25
C ASP A 22 -15.16 23.94 -5.31
N LYS A 23 -13.85 24.06 -5.55
CA LYS A 23 -13.13 23.22 -6.51
C LYS A 23 -12.27 22.21 -5.78
N VAL A 24 -12.30 20.97 -6.25
CA VAL A 24 -11.46 19.88 -5.75
C VAL A 24 -10.93 19.09 -6.95
N GLU A 25 -9.68 18.66 -6.92
CA GLU A 25 -9.15 17.78 -7.95
C GLU A 25 -9.77 16.38 -7.89
N CYS A 26 -9.88 15.71 -9.01
CA CYS A 26 -10.24 14.29 -9.07
C CYS A 26 -9.28 13.51 -8.17
N TRP A 27 -9.82 12.61 -7.34
CA TRP A 27 -9.11 11.89 -6.26
C TRP A 27 -8.44 12.79 -5.21
N GLY A 28 -8.82 14.07 -5.16
CA GLY A 28 -8.54 14.95 -4.04
C GLY A 28 -9.59 14.79 -2.94
N ARG A 29 -9.33 15.31 -1.75
CA ARG A 29 -10.23 15.24 -0.60
C ARG A 29 -11.01 16.53 -0.43
N TYR A 30 -12.34 16.44 -0.42
CA TYR A 30 -13.26 17.51 -0.04
C TYR A 30 -13.81 17.22 1.35
N GLU A 31 -13.84 18.23 2.21
CA GLU A 31 -14.34 18.10 3.58
C GLU A 31 -15.46 19.09 3.85
N ILE A 32 -16.56 18.61 4.41
CA ILE A 32 -17.69 19.39 4.91
C ILE A 32 -17.63 19.37 6.43
N SER A 33 -17.67 20.54 7.06
CA SER A 33 -17.74 20.67 8.52
C SER A 33 -19.12 21.18 8.93
N LEU A 34 -19.79 20.46 9.81
CA LEU A 34 -21.15 20.69 10.26
C LEU A 34 -21.19 20.85 11.79
N PRO A 35 -21.27 22.06 12.32
CA PRO A 35 -21.40 22.29 13.75
C PRO A 35 -22.76 21.78 14.25
N ALA A 36 -22.76 20.91 15.26
CA ALA A 36 -23.98 20.40 15.88
C ALA A 36 -23.73 19.96 17.31
N LYS A 37 -24.43 20.59 18.25
CA LYS A 37 -24.45 20.15 19.64
C LYS A 37 -25.53 19.11 19.83
N VAL A 38 -25.14 17.90 20.24
CA VAL A 38 -26.05 16.78 20.41
C VAL A 38 -26.13 16.34 21.88
N LYS A 39 -27.23 15.71 22.25
CA LYS A 39 -27.38 15.08 23.57
C LYS A 39 -26.87 13.64 23.50
N GLY A 40 -26.24 13.19 24.57
CA GLY A 40 -25.70 11.82 24.66
C GLY A 40 -24.30 11.68 24.10
N ASN A 41 -24.00 10.54 23.52
CA ASN A 41 -22.70 10.26 22.93
C ASN A 41 -22.68 10.67 21.45
N PRO A 42 -21.92 11.71 21.06
CA PRO A 42 -21.90 12.18 19.68
C PRO A 42 -21.35 11.16 18.68
N PHE A 43 -20.57 10.20 19.14
CA PHE A 43 -20.05 9.11 18.30
C PHE A 43 -21.12 8.05 17.94
N ASP A 44 -22.33 8.13 18.53
CA ASP A 44 -23.47 7.27 18.16
C ASP A 44 -24.34 7.87 17.05
N ILE A 45 -24.13 9.14 16.70
CA ILE A 45 -24.94 9.82 15.70
C ILE A 45 -24.58 9.32 14.31
N GLU A 46 -25.57 8.77 13.62
CA GLU A 46 -25.45 8.39 12.22
C GLU A 46 -25.57 9.65 11.33
N LEU A 47 -24.55 9.84 10.50
CA LEU A 47 -24.49 10.89 9.51
C LEU A 47 -23.97 10.30 8.21
N THR A 48 -24.66 10.52 7.12
CA THR A 48 -24.21 10.15 5.77
C THR A 48 -24.39 11.31 4.82
N ALA A 49 -23.70 11.28 3.69
CA ALA A 49 -23.98 12.16 2.58
C ALA A 49 -23.96 11.36 1.27
N THR A 50 -24.96 11.59 0.43
CA THR A 50 -25.03 11.05 -0.92
C THR A 50 -24.55 12.11 -1.89
N PHE A 51 -23.45 11.81 -2.57
CA PHE A 51 -22.87 12.64 -3.63
C PHE A 51 -23.27 12.08 -4.99
N SER A 52 -23.90 12.92 -5.80
CA SER A 52 -24.32 12.58 -7.18
C SER A 52 -23.48 13.38 -8.17
N GLY A 53 -22.67 12.67 -8.94
CA GLY A 53 -21.79 13.20 -9.98
C GLY A 53 -22.31 12.92 -11.40
N PRO A 54 -21.47 13.17 -12.43
CA PRO A 54 -21.85 12.98 -13.82
C PRO A 54 -22.29 11.54 -14.16
N ASP A 55 -21.57 10.54 -13.67
CA ASP A 55 -21.75 9.14 -14.08
C ASP A 55 -21.96 8.18 -12.92
N THR A 56 -21.93 8.66 -11.68
CA THR A 56 -22.03 7.79 -10.49
C THR A 56 -22.56 8.53 -9.27
N THR A 57 -23.05 7.75 -8.33
CA THR A 57 -23.51 8.24 -7.02
C THR A 57 -22.77 7.45 -5.95
N LEU A 58 -22.21 8.17 -4.97
CA LEU A 58 -21.48 7.61 -3.83
C LEU A 58 -22.10 8.09 -2.53
N THR A 59 -22.33 7.16 -1.61
CA THR A 59 -22.74 7.49 -0.24
C THR A 59 -21.57 7.30 0.68
N VAL A 60 -21.20 8.35 1.43
CA VAL A 60 -20.10 8.34 2.39
C VAL A 60 -20.63 8.57 3.79
N ARG A 61 -20.00 7.95 4.79
CA ARG A 61 -20.29 8.21 6.20
C ARG A 61 -19.59 9.45 6.68
N GLY A 62 -20.29 10.25 7.49
CA GLY A 62 -19.69 11.29 8.32
C GLY A 62 -19.22 10.74 9.66
N PHE A 63 -18.54 11.58 10.40
CA PHE A 63 -18.01 11.24 11.72
C PHE A 63 -17.99 12.48 12.63
N TYR A 64 -18.03 12.25 13.94
CA TYR A 64 -17.81 13.30 14.93
C TYR A 64 -16.31 13.55 15.09
N ASP A 65 -15.88 14.82 14.98
CA ASP A 65 -14.46 15.22 15.03
C ASP A 65 -14.09 16.00 16.30
N GLY A 66 -14.94 15.93 17.34
CA GLY A 66 -14.77 16.71 18.56
C GLY A 66 -15.35 18.12 18.47
N ASN A 67 -15.36 18.84 19.59
CA ASN A 67 -15.78 20.25 19.68
C ASN A 67 -17.13 20.55 19.01
N ASP A 68 -18.14 19.72 19.26
CA ASP A 68 -19.49 19.84 18.67
C ASP A 68 -19.47 19.93 17.13
N THR A 69 -18.51 19.27 16.46
CA THR A 69 -18.35 19.31 15.01
C THR A 69 -18.41 17.91 14.40
N PHE A 70 -19.27 17.75 13.41
CA PHE A 70 -19.32 16.58 12.54
C PHE A 70 -18.67 16.91 11.20
N LYS A 71 -18.02 15.90 10.60
CA LYS A 71 -17.36 16.05 9.31
C LYS A 71 -17.82 14.97 8.34
N ILE A 72 -17.81 15.33 7.07
CA ILE A 72 -18.00 14.40 5.95
C ILE A 72 -16.82 14.62 5.01
N ARG A 73 -16.15 13.54 4.62
CA ARG A 73 -15.06 13.59 3.65
C ARG A 73 -15.43 12.83 2.40
N PHE A 74 -15.16 13.45 1.28
CA PHE A 74 -15.50 12.93 -0.03
C PHE A 74 -14.30 13.02 -0.98
N MET A 75 -14.10 11.98 -1.77
CA MET A 75 -13.10 11.93 -2.84
C MET A 75 -13.84 11.77 -4.17
N PRO A 76 -13.98 12.83 -4.99
CA PRO A 76 -14.62 12.71 -6.30
C PRO A 76 -13.78 11.84 -7.22
N VAL A 77 -14.44 10.92 -7.93
CA VAL A 77 -13.79 9.93 -8.79
C VAL A 77 -13.86 10.26 -10.28
N ASN A 78 -14.71 11.22 -10.65
CA ASN A 78 -14.90 11.71 -12.03
C ASN A 78 -14.96 13.22 -12.05
N GLN A 79 -14.39 13.84 -13.11
CA GLN A 79 -14.46 15.29 -13.33
C GLN A 79 -15.88 15.75 -13.61
N GLY A 80 -16.21 16.96 -13.19
CA GLY A 80 -17.52 17.57 -13.38
C GLY A 80 -18.17 18.03 -12.08
N VAL A 81 -19.44 18.39 -12.15
CA VAL A 81 -20.17 18.91 -10.99
C VAL A 81 -20.75 17.75 -10.18
N TRP A 82 -20.47 17.77 -8.89
CA TRP A 82 -21.05 16.87 -7.91
C TRP A 82 -21.98 17.67 -6.99
N SER A 83 -23.18 17.16 -6.77
CA SER A 83 -24.10 17.68 -5.77
C SER A 83 -24.20 16.69 -4.61
N TYR A 84 -24.46 17.20 -3.41
CA TYR A 84 -24.64 16.33 -2.27
C TYR A 84 -25.86 16.72 -1.42
N VAL A 85 -26.35 15.72 -0.69
CA VAL A 85 -27.35 15.89 0.36
C VAL A 85 -26.99 15.00 1.54
N THR A 86 -27.06 15.56 2.75
CA THR A 86 -26.80 14.81 3.99
C THR A 86 -28.06 14.17 4.52
N GLN A 87 -27.88 13.10 5.30
CA GLN A 87 -28.94 12.41 6.02
C GLN A 87 -28.50 12.12 7.45
N SER A 88 -29.33 12.51 8.42
CA SER A 88 -29.14 12.26 9.85
C SER A 88 -30.47 12.39 10.59
N GLU A 89 -30.58 11.78 11.77
CA GLU A 89 -31.69 12.01 12.71
C GLU A 89 -31.60 13.40 13.39
N ILE A 90 -30.44 14.02 13.37
CA ILE A 90 -30.20 15.34 13.93
C ILE A 90 -30.55 16.42 12.89
N SER A 91 -31.58 17.21 13.16
CA SER A 91 -32.17 18.12 12.18
C SER A 91 -31.17 19.10 11.53
N VAL A 92 -30.19 19.61 12.30
CA VAL A 92 -29.17 20.53 11.78
C VAL A 92 -28.12 19.85 10.90
N LEU A 93 -28.05 18.52 10.94
CA LEU A 93 -27.18 17.69 10.10
C LEU A 93 -27.93 17.08 8.91
N ASN A 94 -29.26 17.13 8.92
CA ASN A 94 -30.09 16.51 7.90
C ASN A 94 -30.42 17.47 6.76
N GLU A 95 -30.47 16.94 5.52
CA GLU A 95 -30.81 17.69 4.29
C GLU A 95 -29.90 18.89 3.97
N VAL A 96 -28.69 18.92 4.52
CA VAL A 96 -27.69 19.91 4.11
C VAL A 96 -27.25 19.61 2.68
N LYS A 97 -27.35 20.61 1.80
CA LYS A 97 -27.10 20.47 0.37
C LYS A 97 -25.97 21.37 -0.08
N GLY A 98 -25.21 20.91 -1.06
CA GLY A 98 -24.18 21.72 -1.69
C GLY A 98 -23.74 21.16 -3.03
N ARG A 99 -22.77 21.85 -3.65
CA ARG A 99 -22.18 21.47 -4.93
C ARG A 99 -20.69 21.76 -4.92
N ILE A 100 -19.94 20.89 -5.59
CA ILE A 100 -18.52 21.05 -5.84
C ILE A 100 -18.22 20.83 -7.31
N GLU A 101 -17.18 21.44 -7.81
CA GLU A 101 -16.63 21.19 -9.15
C GLU A 101 -15.38 20.30 -9.02
N CYS A 102 -15.45 19.08 -9.53
CA CYS A 102 -14.29 18.21 -9.64
C CYS A 102 -13.51 18.56 -10.90
N ILE A 103 -12.29 19.07 -10.71
CA ILE A 103 -11.36 19.43 -11.79
C ILE A 103 -10.35 18.30 -12.06
N ALA A 104 -9.55 18.43 -13.11
CA ALA A 104 -8.50 17.46 -13.43
C ALA A 104 -7.54 17.26 -12.26
N PRO A 105 -7.00 16.03 -12.07
CA PRO A 105 -6.03 15.77 -11.03
C PRO A 105 -4.74 16.55 -11.25
N GLY A 106 -4.10 16.98 -10.17
CA GLY A 106 -2.81 17.64 -10.18
C GLY A 106 -1.67 16.67 -10.52
N LYS A 107 -0.49 17.21 -10.81
CA LYS A 107 0.70 16.40 -11.09
C LYS A 107 1.02 15.48 -9.90
N GLY A 108 1.21 14.19 -10.18
CA GLY A 108 1.51 13.17 -9.18
C GLY A 108 0.28 12.62 -8.45
N ASN A 109 -0.92 13.11 -8.78
CA ASN A 109 -2.17 12.51 -8.31
C ASN A 109 -2.71 11.55 -9.37
N HIS A 110 -2.44 10.27 -9.20
CA HIS A 110 -2.86 9.18 -10.08
C HIS A 110 -4.15 8.48 -9.58
N GLY A 111 -4.71 8.97 -8.48
CA GLY A 111 -5.82 8.32 -7.78
C GLY A 111 -5.40 7.08 -6.99
N PRO A 112 -6.35 6.35 -6.39
CA PRO A 112 -6.03 5.16 -5.60
C PRO A 112 -5.50 4.02 -6.45
N VAL A 113 -4.64 3.20 -5.85
CA VAL A 113 -4.16 1.96 -6.46
C VAL A 113 -5.29 0.94 -6.49
N LYS A 114 -5.39 0.21 -7.60
CA LYS A 114 -6.37 -0.85 -7.87
C LYS A 114 -5.68 -2.10 -8.39
N VAL A 115 -6.36 -3.23 -8.28
CA VAL A 115 -5.93 -4.46 -8.97
C VAL A 115 -6.04 -4.26 -10.47
N ASP A 116 -5.02 -4.67 -11.22
CA ASP A 116 -4.97 -4.68 -12.67
C ASP A 116 -4.92 -6.12 -13.21
N GLY A 117 -5.97 -6.52 -13.91
CA GLY A 117 -6.15 -7.90 -14.33
C GLY A 117 -6.18 -8.85 -13.13
N THR A 118 -5.38 -9.93 -13.18
CA THR A 118 -5.38 -10.97 -12.13
C THR A 118 -4.26 -10.80 -11.11
N TYR A 119 -3.10 -10.27 -11.52
CA TYR A 119 -1.88 -10.42 -10.72
C TYR A 119 -1.14 -9.10 -10.44
N ASN A 120 -1.65 -7.99 -10.94
CA ASN A 120 -0.91 -6.74 -10.94
C ASN A 120 -1.71 -5.60 -10.33
N PHE A 121 -1.08 -4.43 -10.27
CA PHE A 121 -1.69 -3.20 -9.77
C PHE A 121 -1.51 -2.06 -10.76
N LYS A 122 -2.44 -1.11 -10.73
CA LYS A 122 -2.37 0.18 -11.41
C LYS A 122 -3.07 1.25 -10.59
N TYR A 123 -2.74 2.48 -10.82
CA TYR A 123 -3.51 3.61 -10.32
C TYR A 123 -4.86 3.76 -11.07
N ALA A 124 -5.77 4.52 -10.49
CA ALA A 124 -7.09 4.76 -11.07
C ALA A 124 -7.04 5.45 -12.45
N ASP A 125 -5.99 6.22 -12.74
CA ASP A 125 -5.76 6.85 -14.05
C ASP A 125 -5.17 5.89 -15.11
N GLY A 126 -4.90 4.63 -14.73
CA GLY A 126 -4.31 3.62 -15.59
C GLY A 126 -2.78 3.54 -15.55
N THR A 127 -2.12 4.46 -14.86
CA THR A 127 -0.65 4.39 -14.64
C THR A 127 -0.30 3.12 -13.87
N ARG A 128 0.69 2.35 -14.36
CA ARG A 128 1.13 1.12 -13.69
C ARG A 128 1.69 1.40 -12.32
N TYR A 129 1.46 0.48 -11.42
CA TYR A 129 1.99 0.53 -10.08
C TYR A 129 2.68 -0.80 -9.72
N TYR A 130 3.95 -0.73 -9.41
CA TYR A 130 4.73 -1.84 -8.87
C TYR A 130 4.99 -1.56 -7.39
N PRO A 131 4.41 -2.31 -6.45
CA PRO A 131 4.68 -2.13 -5.03
C PRO A 131 6.17 -2.37 -4.74
N VAL A 132 6.88 -1.32 -4.41
CA VAL A 132 8.26 -1.35 -3.94
C VAL A 132 8.29 -0.57 -2.64
N GLY A 133 8.18 -1.27 -1.54
CA GLY A 133 7.94 -0.65 -0.25
C GLY A 133 8.78 -1.21 0.86
N THR A 134 8.56 -0.67 2.05
CA THR A 134 9.19 -1.09 3.29
C THR A 134 8.16 -1.23 4.41
N THR A 135 8.54 -1.88 5.50
CA THR A 135 7.78 -1.90 6.75
C THR A 135 8.47 -1.01 7.76
N SER A 136 7.69 -0.15 8.41
CA SER A 136 8.09 0.54 9.63
C SER A 136 6.84 0.71 10.50
N TYR A 137 6.79 -0.05 11.56
CA TYR A 137 5.55 -0.25 12.29
C TYR A 137 5.06 1.02 12.99
N ASP A 138 5.85 1.60 13.85
CA ASP A 138 5.42 2.66 14.79
C ASP A 138 5.96 4.05 14.44
N TRP A 139 6.51 4.22 13.23
CA TRP A 139 7.23 5.42 12.83
C TRP A 139 6.46 6.73 13.08
N MET A 140 5.15 6.70 13.00
CA MET A 140 4.32 7.90 13.17
C MET A 140 4.02 8.24 14.63
N HIS A 141 4.22 7.30 15.55
CA HIS A 141 3.93 7.50 16.98
C HIS A 141 5.17 7.85 17.81
N VAL A 142 6.35 7.82 17.19
CA VAL A 142 7.62 8.17 17.85
C VAL A 142 7.73 9.67 18.06
N ALA A 143 8.29 10.06 19.19
CA ALA A 143 8.48 11.47 19.53
C ALA A 143 9.61 12.14 18.72
N GLY A 144 9.59 13.46 18.67
CA GLY A 144 10.66 14.26 18.08
C GLY A 144 10.59 14.37 16.56
N ASN A 145 11.75 14.38 15.90
CA ASN A 145 11.87 14.57 14.44
C ASN A 145 11.95 13.25 13.64
N GLN A 146 11.85 12.12 14.29
CA GLN A 146 11.99 10.81 13.65
C GLN A 146 10.93 10.54 12.58
N PRO A 147 9.66 10.91 12.74
CA PRO A 147 8.67 10.79 11.67
C PRO A 147 9.06 11.54 10.39
N ASP A 148 9.59 12.74 10.50
CA ASP A 148 10.05 13.52 9.34
C ASP A 148 11.32 12.90 8.73
N GLN A 149 12.20 12.31 9.54
CA GLN A 149 13.38 11.58 9.06
C GLN A 149 12.96 10.31 8.30
N THR A 150 11.92 9.60 8.75
CA THR A 150 11.36 8.44 8.04
C THR A 150 10.82 8.84 6.67
N VAL A 151 10.04 9.92 6.58
CA VAL A 151 9.55 10.46 5.30
C VAL A 151 10.71 10.79 4.36
N LYS A 152 11.76 11.43 4.86
CA LYS A 152 12.96 11.74 4.07
C LYS A 152 13.69 10.49 3.59
N SER A 153 13.76 9.44 4.42
CA SER A 153 14.34 8.15 4.02
C SER A 153 13.56 7.49 2.91
N LEU A 154 12.22 7.55 2.95
CA LEU A 154 11.35 7.06 1.88
C LEU A 154 11.56 7.81 0.56
N GLU A 155 11.70 9.13 0.58
CA GLU A 155 12.03 9.92 -0.62
C GLU A 155 13.37 9.51 -1.24
N LEU A 156 14.40 9.34 -0.40
CA LEU A 156 15.74 8.96 -0.84
C LEU A 156 15.79 7.56 -1.44
N SER A 157 15.07 6.61 -0.85
CA SER A 157 15.01 5.21 -1.31
C SER A 157 14.16 5.02 -2.56
N LYS A 158 13.31 5.99 -2.90
CA LYS A 158 12.30 5.89 -3.96
C LYS A 158 11.26 4.78 -3.72
N PHE A 159 11.05 4.40 -2.47
CA PHE A 159 9.97 3.50 -2.12
C PHE A 159 8.61 4.19 -2.35
N ASN A 160 7.61 3.40 -2.73
CA ASN A 160 6.28 3.88 -3.03
C ASN A 160 5.18 3.25 -2.15
N LYS A 161 5.56 2.48 -1.14
CA LYS A 161 4.65 1.85 -0.17
C LYS A 161 5.33 1.76 1.20
N ILE A 162 4.58 1.97 2.27
CA ILE A 162 5.01 1.68 3.64
C ILE A 162 3.91 0.93 4.38
N ARG A 163 4.25 -0.18 5.06
CA ARG A 163 3.39 -0.86 6.01
C ARG A 163 3.60 -0.27 7.39
N MET A 164 2.52 0.10 8.04
CA MET A 164 2.57 0.81 9.32
C MET A 164 1.37 0.47 10.20
N LEU A 165 1.56 0.48 11.52
CA LEU A 165 0.53 0.15 12.50
C LEU A 165 -0.37 1.34 12.79
N PHE A 166 -1.67 1.08 12.92
CA PHE A 166 -2.60 2.08 13.44
C PHE A 166 -2.45 2.26 14.95
N PHE A 167 -2.42 1.16 15.72
CA PHE A 167 -2.16 1.18 17.15
C PHE A 167 -0.66 1.12 17.43
N VAL A 168 -0.25 1.75 18.53
CA VAL A 168 1.14 1.70 19.00
C VAL A 168 1.54 0.28 19.41
N GLN A 169 2.79 -0.06 19.23
CA GLN A 169 3.39 -1.32 19.63
C GLN A 169 4.13 -1.21 20.97
N ASN A 170 4.44 -2.35 21.59
CA ASN A 170 5.19 -2.44 22.85
C ASN A 170 6.30 -3.49 22.74
N PHE A 171 7.20 -3.34 21.78
CA PHE A 171 8.36 -4.24 21.66
C PHE A 171 9.36 -4.04 22.81
N ASP A 172 9.48 -2.80 23.30
CA ASP A 172 10.30 -2.49 24.47
C ASP A 172 9.38 -2.27 25.69
N PRO A 173 9.50 -3.09 26.74
CA PRO A 173 8.76 -2.90 27.98
C PRO A 173 9.05 -1.57 28.70
N ASP A 174 10.18 -0.95 28.39
CA ASP A 174 10.61 0.34 28.94
C ASP A 174 10.30 1.50 27.99
N TYR A 175 9.62 1.22 26.84
CA TYR A 175 9.16 2.26 25.93
C TYR A 175 8.22 3.24 26.66
N PRO A 176 8.40 4.55 26.47
CA PRO A 176 7.55 5.53 27.13
C PRO A 176 6.07 5.33 26.74
N GLU A 177 5.18 5.63 27.70
CA GLU A 177 3.75 5.62 27.40
C GLU A 177 3.43 6.54 26.22
N PRO A 178 2.58 6.11 25.29
CA PRO A 178 2.13 6.95 24.19
C PRO A 178 1.53 8.26 24.70
N SER A 179 1.82 9.36 24.02
CA SER A 179 1.27 10.67 24.37
C SER A 179 -0.24 10.79 24.10
N MET A 180 -0.77 9.91 23.25
CA MET A 180 -2.19 9.85 22.86
C MET A 180 -2.62 8.41 22.62
N PHE A 181 -3.89 8.15 22.88
CA PHE A 181 -4.54 6.87 22.60
C PHE A 181 -5.79 7.09 21.73
N PRO A 182 -6.23 6.06 20.98
CA PRO A 182 -7.37 6.18 20.06
C PRO A 182 -8.73 6.26 20.72
N PHE A 183 -8.85 5.86 22.00
CA PHE A 183 -10.11 5.86 22.77
C PHE A 183 -10.02 6.74 24.02
N GLU A 184 -11.17 7.17 24.54
CA GLU A 184 -11.22 7.85 25.82
C GLU A 184 -10.91 6.89 26.98
N ILE A 185 -10.14 7.38 27.93
CA ILE A 185 -9.78 6.63 29.15
C ILE A 185 -10.87 6.83 30.20
N LYS A 186 -11.55 5.76 30.62
CA LYS A 186 -12.48 5.78 31.75
C LYS A 186 -11.76 5.82 33.09
N LYS A 187 -10.70 5.02 33.21
CA LYS A 187 -9.97 4.87 34.47
C LYS A 187 -8.55 4.40 34.22
N ILE A 188 -7.65 4.88 35.06
CA ILE A 188 -6.28 4.37 35.13
C ILE A 188 -6.08 3.79 36.52
N THR A 189 -5.64 2.53 36.60
CA THR A 189 -5.19 1.87 37.81
C THR A 189 -3.72 1.48 37.67
N LYS A 190 -3.14 0.85 38.68
CA LYS A 190 -1.78 0.32 38.60
C LYS A 190 -1.81 -1.17 38.86
N ASP A 191 -0.98 -1.92 38.15
CA ASP A 191 -0.71 -3.33 38.45
C ASP A 191 0.19 -3.51 39.68
N GLU A 192 0.50 -4.75 40.03
CA GLU A 192 1.40 -5.09 41.15
C GLU A 192 2.84 -4.54 40.99
N LYS A 193 3.24 -4.22 39.75
CA LYS A 193 4.54 -3.64 39.42
C LYS A 193 4.50 -2.11 39.29
N GLY A 194 3.34 -1.49 39.57
CA GLY A 194 3.14 -0.05 39.47
C GLY A 194 2.95 0.49 38.06
N LYS A 195 2.84 -0.39 37.03
CA LYS A 195 2.56 0.02 35.66
C LYS A 195 1.10 0.42 35.49
N PRO A 196 0.78 1.40 34.62
CA PRO A 196 -0.60 1.81 34.36
C PRO A 196 -1.39 0.69 33.69
N VAL A 197 -2.63 0.50 34.13
CA VAL A 197 -3.64 -0.38 33.54
C VAL A 197 -4.83 0.48 33.19
N TYR A 198 -5.23 0.43 31.92
CA TYR A 198 -6.25 1.30 31.35
C TYR A 198 -7.59 0.58 31.24
N GLU A 199 -8.65 1.27 31.63
CA GLU A 199 -10.03 0.93 31.30
C GLU A 199 -10.55 1.92 30.26
N TRP A 200 -10.92 1.42 29.08
CA TRP A 200 -11.30 2.24 27.94
C TRP A 200 -12.82 2.44 27.85
N ASP A 201 -13.20 3.60 27.33
CA ASP A 201 -14.51 3.78 26.74
C ASP A 201 -14.45 3.53 25.24
N PHE A 202 -14.63 2.28 24.81
CA PHE A 202 -14.66 1.92 23.40
C PHE A 202 -15.84 2.53 22.62
N THR A 203 -16.74 3.26 23.28
CA THR A 203 -17.81 3.99 22.60
C THR A 203 -17.41 5.43 22.24
N ARG A 204 -16.25 5.90 22.73
CA ARG A 204 -15.74 7.25 22.52
C ARG A 204 -14.31 7.23 22.01
N PHE A 205 -14.11 7.92 20.90
CA PHE A 205 -12.80 8.02 20.27
C PHE A 205 -12.09 9.32 20.68
N ASN A 206 -10.78 9.34 20.47
CA ASN A 206 -9.98 10.55 20.60
C ASN A 206 -9.71 11.12 19.19
N PRO A 207 -10.44 12.13 18.72
CA PRO A 207 -10.26 12.68 17.37
C PRO A 207 -8.82 13.18 17.08
N ALA A 208 -8.09 13.62 18.11
CA ALA A 208 -6.72 14.10 17.94
C ALA A 208 -5.75 12.97 17.54
N TYR A 209 -5.94 11.75 18.06
CA TYR A 209 -5.15 10.59 17.64
C TYR A 209 -5.37 10.28 16.15
N PHE A 210 -6.61 10.24 15.71
CA PHE A 210 -6.93 9.99 14.30
C PHE A 210 -6.40 11.11 13.40
N ALA A 211 -6.54 12.36 13.80
CA ALA A 211 -6.00 13.49 13.05
C ALA A 211 -4.47 13.43 12.90
N HIS A 212 -3.76 12.92 13.90
CA HIS A 212 -2.32 12.67 13.82
C HIS A 212 -1.98 11.61 12.76
N VAL A 213 -2.69 10.46 12.76
CA VAL A 213 -2.52 9.41 11.73
C VAL A 213 -2.84 9.96 10.34
N GLU A 214 -3.94 10.70 10.19
CA GLU A 214 -4.33 11.36 8.93
C GLU A 214 -3.24 12.30 8.41
N ALA A 215 -2.63 13.11 9.28
CA ALA A 215 -1.54 14.00 8.90
C ALA A 215 -0.29 13.23 8.41
N CYS A 216 -0.01 12.06 8.98
CA CYS A 216 1.08 11.18 8.53
C CYS A 216 0.76 10.58 7.16
N VAL A 217 -0.48 10.11 6.92
CA VAL A 217 -0.92 9.61 5.61
C VAL A 217 -0.86 10.72 4.54
N ASP A 218 -1.22 11.96 4.88
CA ASP A 218 -1.07 13.11 3.99
C ASP A 218 0.40 13.43 3.65
N LYS A 219 1.33 13.27 4.61
CA LYS A 219 2.78 13.40 4.32
C LYS A 219 3.23 12.36 3.30
N LEU A 220 2.80 11.11 3.44
CA LEU A 220 3.10 10.03 2.49
C LEU A 220 2.52 10.31 1.10
N ALA A 221 1.27 10.78 1.02
CA ALA A 221 0.62 11.15 -0.24
C ALA A 221 1.39 12.21 -1.03
N ARG A 222 1.98 13.20 -0.34
CA ARG A 222 2.76 14.28 -0.96
C ARG A 222 4.03 13.80 -1.64
N ILE A 223 4.61 12.70 -1.17
CA ILE A 223 5.82 12.08 -1.73
C ILE A 223 5.52 10.86 -2.60
N GLY A 224 4.22 10.60 -2.90
CA GLY A 224 3.80 9.49 -3.75
C GLY A 224 3.99 8.11 -3.12
N VAL A 225 3.80 8.00 -1.80
CA VAL A 225 3.91 6.75 -1.04
C VAL A 225 2.53 6.29 -0.57
N GLU A 226 2.20 5.04 -0.85
CA GLU A 226 1.00 4.38 -0.38
C GLU A 226 1.14 3.98 1.09
N ALA A 227 0.10 4.24 1.87
CA ALA A 227 -0.01 3.90 3.28
C ALA A 227 -0.75 2.57 3.45
N ASP A 228 -0.02 1.48 3.61
CA ASP A 228 -0.57 0.16 3.91
C ASP A 228 -0.79 0.07 5.43
N LEU A 229 -2.00 0.49 5.86
CA LEU A 229 -2.34 0.70 7.26
C LEU A 229 -2.81 -0.60 7.91
N ILE A 230 -2.03 -1.10 8.86
CA ILE A 230 -2.32 -2.30 9.64
C ILE A 230 -3.26 -1.93 10.80
N LEU A 231 -4.47 -2.48 10.78
CA LEU A 231 -5.56 -2.09 11.67
C LEU A 231 -5.53 -2.80 13.03
N PHE A 232 -4.99 -4.03 13.08
CA PHE A 232 -4.78 -4.81 14.29
C PHE A 232 -3.43 -5.51 14.28
N HIS A 233 -2.83 -5.72 15.43
CA HIS A 233 -1.55 -6.43 15.57
C HIS A 233 -1.38 -7.03 16.98
N PRO A 234 -0.53 -8.08 17.15
CA PRO A 234 -0.32 -8.74 18.44
C PRO A 234 0.77 -8.08 19.32
N TYR A 235 1.40 -7.00 18.87
CA TYR A 235 2.69 -6.54 19.42
C TYR A 235 2.58 -5.64 20.64
N GLU A 236 1.40 -5.37 21.14
CA GLU A 236 1.25 -4.67 22.43
C GLU A 236 1.39 -5.62 23.64
N GLY A 237 1.31 -6.94 23.42
CA GLY A 237 1.45 -7.94 24.47
C GLY A 237 0.41 -7.78 25.60
N GLY A 238 -0.76 -7.28 25.27
CA GLY A 238 -1.84 -7.00 26.20
C GLY A 238 -1.65 -5.77 27.08
N ARG A 239 -0.67 -4.91 26.79
CA ARG A 239 -0.37 -3.73 27.60
C ARG A 239 -1.54 -2.74 27.66
N TRP A 240 -2.16 -2.47 26.51
CA TRP A 240 -3.30 -1.54 26.42
C TRP A 240 -4.62 -2.25 26.17
N GLY A 241 -4.63 -3.48 25.66
CA GLY A 241 -5.80 -4.32 25.47
C GLY A 241 -6.50 -4.15 24.13
N PHE A 242 -5.88 -3.48 23.14
CA PHE A 242 -6.41 -3.37 21.78
C PHE A 242 -6.32 -4.69 21.03
N ASP A 243 -5.36 -5.56 21.38
CA ASP A 243 -5.19 -6.93 20.89
C ASP A 243 -6.30 -7.91 21.30
N ARG A 244 -7.22 -7.46 22.17
CA ARG A 244 -8.34 -8.25 22.73
C ARG A 244 -9.67 -7.48 22.79
N MET A 245 -9.83 -6.48 21.93
CA MET A 245 -11.07 -5.71 21.90
C MET A 245 -12.31 -6.60 21.68
N PRO A 246 -13.44 -6.33 22.36
CA PRO A 246 -14.71 -6.96 22.03
C PRO A 246 -15.09 -6.75 20.56
N LEU A 247 -15.83 -7.69 19.98
CA LEU A 247 -16.23 -7.63 18.57
C LEU A 247 -16.93 -6.30 18.22
N GLU A 248 -17.86 -5.87 19.05
CA GLU A 248 -18.63 -4.64 18.84
C GLU A 248 -17.74 -3.40 18.88
N ALA A 249 -16.73 -3.40 19.76
CA ALA A 249 -15.75 -2.32 19.86
C ALA A 249 -14.89 -2.26 18.59
N GLY A 250 -14.43 -3.41 18.09
CA GLY A 250 -13.68 -3.51 16.83
C GLY A 250 -14.50 -3.05 15.63
N VAL A 251 -15.75 -3.49 15.50
CA VAL A 251 -16.67 -3.04 14.44
C VAL A 251 -16.89 -1.53 14.49
N ARG A 252 -17.13 -0.98 15.70
CA ARG A 252 -17.32 0.46 15.89
C ARG A 252 -16.07 1.26 15.49
N TYR A 253 -14.90 0.78 15.92
CA TYR A 253 -13.61 1.35 15.53
C TYR A 253 -13.44 1.39 14.03
N LEU A 254 -13.66 0.27 13.34
CA LEU A 254 -13.49 0.17 11.90
C LEU A 254 -14.46 1.08 11.14
N LYS A 255 -15.72 1.20 11.57
CA LYS A 255 -16.68 2.15 10.98
C LYS A 255 -16.24 3.60 11.13
N TYR A 256 -15.73 3.98 12.30
CA TYR A 256 -15.24 5.33 12.54
C TYR A 256 -13.96 5.61 11.73
N LEU A 257 -13.04 4.66 11.70
CA LEU A 257 -11.80 4.77 10.93
C LEU A 257 -12.07 4.91 9.43
N THR A 258 -12.91 4.05 8.86
CA THR A 258 -13.25 4.11 7.42
C THR A 258 -13.97 5.41 7.06
N ALA A 259 -14.89 5.90 7.91
CA ALA A 259 -15.54 7.20 7.69
C ALA A 259 -14.52 8.35 7.63
N ARG A 260 -13.46 8.29 8.43
CA ARG A 260 -12.41 9.31 8.46
C ARG A 260 -11.43 9.21 7.29
N MET A 261 -11.06 7.99 6.90
CA MET A 261 -9.85 7.76 6.09
C MET A 261 -10.11 7.24 4.67
N SER A 262 -11.31 6.75 4.34
CA SER A 262 -11.57 6.23 2.99
C SER A 262 -11.42 7.28 1.87
N SER A 263 -11.49 8.57 2.18
CA SER A 263 -11.25 9.65 1.21
C SER A 263 -9.76 9.94 0.92
N PHE A 264 -8.83 9.24 1.57
CA PHE A 264 -7.40 9.32 1.27
C PHE A 264 -7.06 8.36 0.12
N ARG A 265 -6.64 8.88 -1.03
CA ARG A 265 -6.36 8.06 -2.22
C ARG A 265 -5.24 7.05 -2.06
N ASN A 266 -4.32 7.30 -1.14
CA ASN A 266 -3.10 6.51 -0.92
C ASN A 266 -3.19 5.55 0.28
N ILE A 267 -4.40 5.11 0.65
CA ILE A 267 -4.57 4.16 1.76
C ILE A 267 -4.84 2.74 1.24
N TRP A 268 -4.27 1.75 1.93
CA TRP A 268 -4.61 0.34 1.81
C TRP A 268 -5.05 -0.16 3.17
N TRP A 269 -5.98 -1.11 3.20
CA TRP A 269 -6.50 -1.72 4.41
C TRP A 269 -5.80 -3.06 4.66
N SER A 270 -4.88 -3.12 5.63
CA SER A 270 -4.34 -4.37 6.15
C SER A 270 -5.06 -4.71 7.45
N LEU A 271 -6.00 -5.68 7.41
CA LEU A 271 -6.86 -5.97 8.56
C LEU A 271 -6.05 -6.28 9.82
N ALA A 272 -4.99 -7.07 9.68
CA ALA A 272 -4.06 -7.34 10.76
C ALA A 272 -2.69 -7.73 10.22
N ASN A 273 -1.65 -7.50 11.04
CA ASN A 273 -0.38 -8.20 10.92
C ASN A 273 -0.41 -9.44 11.82
N GLU A 274 0.09 -10.58 11.28
CA GLU A 274 0.14 -11.86 12.02
C GLU A 274 -1.15 -12.14 12.81
N TYR A 275 -2.30 -12.07 12.12
CA TYR A 275 -3.62 -12.14 12.76
C TYR A 275 -3.78 -13.37 13.67
N ASP A 276 -3.08 -14.44 13.37
CA ASP A 276 -3.13 -15.72 14.08
C ASP A 276 -2.35 -15.73 15.41
N PHE A 277 -1.63 -14.65 15.71
CA PHE A 277 -1.09 -14.38 17.05
C PHE A 277 -2.04 -13.55 17.93
N LEU A 278 -3.08 -12.96 17.36
CA LEU A 278 -4.16 -12.28 18.10
C LEU A 278 -5.14 -13.31 18.69
N ARG A 279 -4.66 -14.12 19.65
CA ARG A 279 -5.32 -15.33 20.15
C ARG A 279 -6.63 -15.06 20.89
N GLU A 280 -6.80 -13.86 21.40
CA GLU A 280 -8.02 -13.44 22.11
C GLU A 280 -9.14 -13.03 21.12
N LEU A 281 -8.80 -12.71 19.87
CA LEU A 281 -9.77 -12.44 18.81
C LEU A 281 -10.13 -13.76 18.11
N LYS A 282 -11.41 -14.08 18.14
CA LYS A 282 -11.91 -15.32 17.54
C LYS A 282 -11.75 -15.29 16.00
N PRO A 283 -11.50 -16.44 15.36
CA PRO A 283 -11.32 -16.50 13.89
C PRO A 283 -12.48 -15.89 13.09
N GLU A 284 -13.72 -16.04 13.55
CA GLU A 284 -14.91 -15.47 12.92
C GLU A 284 -14.99 -13.93 12.99
N TYR A 285 -14.24 -13.29 13.88
CA TYR A 285 -14.17 -11.83 13.95
C TYR A 285 -13.55 -11.23 12.70
N TRP A 286 -12.60 -11.92 12.09
CA TRP A 286 -11.90 -11.44 10.89
C TRP A 286 -12.84 -11.30 9.70
N ASP A 287 -13.82 -12.18 9.53
CA ASP A 287 -14.83 -12.05 8.50
C ASP A 287 -15.70 -10.82 8.74
N THR A 288 -16.13 -10.61 9.99
CA THR A 288 -16.91 -9.43 10.38
C THR A 288 -16.12 -8.14 10.19
N PHE A 289 -14.85 -8.12 10.57
CA PHE A 289 -13.98 -6.95 10.41
C PHE A 289 -13.72 -6.62 8.95
N THR A 290 -13.39 -7.64 8.14
CA THR A 290 -13.17 -7.47 6.70
C THR A 290 -14.43 -6.91 6.02
N HIS A 291 -15.57 -7.52 6.29
CA HIS A 291 -16.85 -7.08 5.75
C HIS A 291 -17.19 -5.64 6.19
N THR A 292 -16.94 -5.32 7.47
CA THR A 292 -17.13 -3.95 7.98
C THR A 292 -16.28 -2.93 7.22
N VAL A 293 -15.02 -3.22 6.95
CA VAL A 293 -14.13 -2.30 6.20
C VAL A 293 -14.62 -2.15 4.77
N VAL A 294 -14.86 -3.27 4.07
CA VAL A 294 -15.23 -3.26 2.66
C VAL A 294 -16.58 -2.57 2.41
N GLU A 295 -17.59 -2.81 3.27
CA GLU A 295 -18.90 -2.16 3.15
C GLU A 295 -18.87 -0.66 3.44
N ASN A 296 -17.98 -0.21 4.30
CA ASN A 296 -17.89 1.21 4.69
C ASN A 296 -16.84 1.99 3.91
N ASP A 297 -16.16 1.37 2.95
CA ASP A 297 -15.22 2.02 2.02
C ASP A 297 -15.85 2.17 0.63
N PRO A 298 -16.46 3.33 0.31
CA PRO A 298 -17.14 3.55 -0.96
C PRO A 298 -16.20 3.61 -2.16
N TYR A 299 -14.89 3.62 -1.92
CA TYR A 299 -13.86 3.73 -2.97
C TYR A 299 -13.19 2.41 -3.29
N SER A 300 -13.50 1.33 -2.55
CA SER A 300 -12.95 -0.02 -2.75
C SER A 300 -11.41 -0.01 -2.81
N HIS A 301 -10.77 0.57 -1.78
CA HIS A 301 -9.32 0.50 -1.64
C HIS A 301 -8.85 -0.94 -1.50
N LEU A 302 -7.54 -1.16 -1.72
CA LEU A 302 -6.96 -2.47 -1.54
C LEU A 302 -7.14 -2.96 -0.11
N CYS A 303 -7.52 -4.23 0.04
CA CYS A 303 -7.81 -4.85 1.34
C CYS A 303 -7.15 -6.22 1.41
N SER A 304 -6.42 -6.50 2.49
CA SER A 304 -5.81 -7.79 2.75
C SER A 304 -5.68 -8.04 4.26
N ILE A 305 -5.14 -9.18 4.62
CA ILE A 305 -4.77 -9.57 5.96
C ILE A 305 -3.46 -10.34 5.91
N HIS A 306 -2.60 -10.22 6.93
CA HIS A 306 -1.29 -10.87 6.95
C HIS A 306 -1.26 -12.01 7.96
N THR A 307 -0.77 -13.19 7.52
CA THR A 307 -0.64 -14.40 8.33
C THR A 307 0.80 -14.64 8.74
N TYR A 308 1.02 -15.30 9.87
CA TYR A 308 2.34 -15.85 10.21
C TYR A 308 2.77 -16.93 9.21
N THR A 309 4.05 -17.20 9.18
CA THR A 309 4.72 -18.13 8.26
C THR A 309 4.03 -19.47 8.09
N ALA A 310 4.05 -19.99 6.86
CA ALA A 310 3.62 -21.32 6.45
C ALA A 310 2.13 -21.64 6.62
N LYS A 311 1.30 -20.63 6.80
CA LYS A 311 -0.15 -20.81 6.80
C LYS A 311 -0.77 -20.32 5.51
N TYR A 312 -1.78 -21.04 5.05
CA TYR A 312 -2.64 -20.59 3.98
C TYR A 312 -3.86 -19.89 4.58
N TYR A 313 -4.20 -18.75 4.01
CA TYR A 313 -5.43 -18.05 4.34
C TYR A 313 -6.38 -18.05 3.16
N LYS A 314 -7.65 -17.72 3.38
CA LYS A 314 -8.70 -17.74 2.36
C LYS A 314 -8.68 -16.49 1.44
N TYR A 315 -7.52 -16.11 0.92
CA TYR A 315 -7.39 -14.95 0.04
C TYR A 315 -8.20 -15.06 -1.27
N TRP A 316 -8.76 -16.24 -1.59
CA TRP A 316 -9.68 -16.42 -2.71
C TRP A 316 -11.03 -15.72 -2.50
N GLU A 317 -11.40 -15.36 -1.27
CA GLU A 317 -12.61 -14.60 -0.99
C GLU A 317 -12.55 -13.22 -1.67
N PRO A 318 -13.70 -12.69 -2.20
CA PRO A 318 -13.71 -11.49 -3.02
C PRO A 318 -13.30 -10.21 -2.28
N GLU A 319 -13.46 -10.16 -0.97
CA GLU A 319 -13.11 -9.03 -0.11
C GLU A 319 -11.61 -8.77 -0.08
N TYR A 320 -10.79 -9.83 -0.22
CA TYR A 320 -9.34 -9.67 -0.26
C TYR A 320 -8.89 -9.38 -1.68
N THR A 321 -8.32 -8.21 -1.91
CA THR A 321 -7.84 -7.77 -3.24
C THR A 321 -6.52 -8.41 -3.63
N HIS A 322 -5.70 -8.76 -2.65
CA HIS A 322 -4.38 -9.37 -2.80
C HIS A 322 -4.06 -10.26 -1.60
N ALA A 323 -3.06 -11.11 -1.75
CA ALA A 323 -2.53 -11.92 -0.66
C ALA A 323 -1.29 -11.26 -0.07
N SER A 324 -1.31 -10.98 1.24
CA SER A 324 -0.19 -10.51 2.05
C SER A 324 0.40 -11.71 2.79
N ILE A 325 1.63 -12.10 2.46
CA ILE A 325 2.21 -13.37 2.88
C ILE A 325 3.53 -13.14 3.61
N GLN A 326 3.72 -13.89 4.70
CA GLN A 326 5.01 -14.06 5.37
C GLN A 326 5.66 -15.37 4.93
N ASP A 327 6.92 -15.30 4.54
CA ASP A 327 7.72 -16.46 4.20
C ASP A 327 9.13 -16.35 4.80
N GLN A 328 9.29 -16.88 6.00
CA GLN A 328 10.57 -16.86 6.71
C GLN A 328 11.56 -17.91 6.20
N ALA A 329 11.10 -18.93 5.49
CA ALA A 329 12.00 -19.83 4.80
C ALA A 329 12.70 -19.07 3.66
N PRO A 330 13.94 -19.37 3.32
CA PRO A 330 14.53 -18.87 2.10
C PRO A 330 13.56 -19.15 0.96
N VAL A 331 13.20 -18.14 0.19
CA VAL A 331 12.57 -18.35 -1.11
C VAL A 331 13.67 -18.94 -1.99
N GLU A 332 13.95 -20.22 -1.76
CA GLU A 332 14.94 -21.00 -2.50
C GLU A 332 14.39 -21.34 -3.88
N GLY A 333 14.33 -20.34 -4.70
CA GLY A 333 13.82 -20.49 -6.04
C GLY A 333 12.38 -19.99 -6.21
N PHE A 334 12.10 -19.65 -7.43
CA PHE A 334 10.83 -19.07 -7.88
C PHE A 334 9.61 -19.99 -7.65
N GLY A 335 9.83 -21.29 -7.45
CA GLY A 335 8.75 -22.28 -7.43
C GLY A 335 7.69 -22.01 -6.37
N ARG A 336 8.08 -21.54 -5.18
CA ARG A 336 7.14 -21.21 -4.12
C ARG A 336 6.27 -20.00 -4.48
N ALA A 337 6.87 -18.94 -4.97
CA ALA A 337 6.15 -17.74 -5.40
C ALA A 337 5.19 -18.04 -6.55
N ALA A 338 5.63 -18.81 -7.55
CA ALA A 338 4.79 -19.26 -8.65
C ALA A 338 3.62 -20.15 -8.18
N THR A 339 3.86 -21.05 -7.23
CA THR A 339 2.82 -21.93 -6.66
C THR A 339 1.75 -21.12 -5.94
N VAL A 340 2.14 -20.20 -5.06
CA VAL A 340 1.21 -19.35 -4.31
C VAL A 340 0.40 -18.47 -5.25
N LYS A 341 1.04 -17.88 -6.28
CA LYS A 341 0.36 -17.09 -7.32
C LYS A 341 -0.70 -17.92 -8.05
N ASN A 342 -0.40 -19.17 -8.39
CA ASN A 342 -1.34 -20.06 -9.07
C ASN A 342 -2.49 -20.52 -8.17
N ILE A 343 -2.26 -20.68 -6.85
CA ILE A 343 -3.29 -21.05 -5.88
C ILE A 343 -4.32 -19.93 -5.73
N TYR A 344 -3.86 -18.71 -5.45
CA TYR A 344 -4.76 -17.61 -5.11
C TYR A 344 -5.34 -16.89 -6.32
N LYS A 345 -4.63 -16.88 -7.45
CA LYS A 345 -5.03 -16.12 -8.66
C LYS A 345 -5.37 -14.66 -8.36
N LYS A 346 -4.50 -14.04 -7.59
CA LYS A 346 -4.54 -12.62 -7.15
C LYS A 346 -3.12 -12.07 -7.13
N PRO A 347 -2.93 -10.75 -7.05
CA PRO A 347 -1.64 -10.19 -6.75
C PRO A 347 -1.09 -10.77 -5.44
N ILE A 348 0.18 -11.11 -5.43
CA ILE A 348 0.87 -11.64 -4.25
C ILE A 348 1.92 -10.64 -3.82
N ILE A 349 1.89 -10.27 -2.55
CA ILE A 349 2.94 -9.49 -1.90
C ILE A 349 3.49 -10.34 -0.75
N PHE A 350 4.77 -10.68 -0.86
CA PHE A 350 5.52 -11.22 0.28
C PHE A 350 5.92 -10.04 1.16
N ASP A 351 5.08 -9.71 2.11
CA ASP A 351 5.29 -8.56 2.99
C ASP A 351 6.39 -8.82 4.03
N GLU A 352 6.71 -10.10 4.28
CA GLU A 352 7.82 -10.49 5.16
C GLU A 352 8.54 -11.72 4.60
N VAL A 353 9.85 -11.53 4.36
CA VAL A 353 10.75 -12.62 3.90
C VAL A 353 12.00 -12.75 4.77
N CYS A 354 11.88 -12.41 6.05
CA CYS A 354 12.94 -11.99 6.96
C CYS A 354 13.49 -10.61 6.58
N TYR A 355 14.36 -10.04 7.39
CA TYR A 355 14.83 -8.68 7.26
C TYR A 355 16.35 -8.59 7.19
N GLU A 356 16.86 -7.62 6.45
CA GLU A 356 18.26 -7.23 6.52
C GLU A 356 18.56 -6.67 7.91
N GLY A 357 19.69 -7.05 8.53
CA GLY A 357 19.99 -6.53 9.86
C GLY A 357 21.12 -7.22 10.58
N ASN A 358 21.25 -6.89 11.87
CA ASN A 358 22.28 -7.40 12.76
C ASN A 358 21.74 -8.05 14.04
N MET A 359 20.45 -8.41 14.05
CA MET A 359 19.84 -9.05 15.22
C MET A 359 20.43 -10.44 15.50
N ASP A 360 20.40 -10.85 16.76
CA ASP A 360 20.72 -12.24 17.13
C ASP A 360 19.71 -13.26 16.59
N ASN A 361 18.50 -12.78 16.23
CA ASN A 361 17.45 -13.60 15.66
C ASN A 361 17.57 -13.72 14.14
N ARG A 362 17.43 -14.95 13.65
CA ARG A 362 17.56 -15.29 12.23
C ARG A 362 16.65 -14.47 11.29
N TRP A 363 15.49 -14.07 11.75
CA TRP A 363 14.54 -13.32 10.93
C TRP A 363 14.97 -11.85 10.66
N GLY A 364 15.86 -11.28 11.49
CA GLY A 364 16.36 -9.92 11.38
C GLY A 364 17.87 -9.83 11.21
N SER A 365 18.51 -10.83 10.59
CA SER A 365 19.97 -10.89 10.42
C SER A 365 20.40 -11.29 9.00
N LEU A 366 19.59 -11.01 7.99
CA LEU A 366 19.99 -11.24 6.61
C LEU A 366 21.06 -10.22 6.20
N SER A 367 21.97 -10.64 5.33
CA SER A 367 22.80 -9.69 4.58
C SER A 367 21.96 -8.96 3.52
N GLY A 368 22.36 -7.76 3.10
CA GLY A 368 21.72 -7.04 2.01
C GLY A 368 21.67 -7.83 0.71
N GLN A 369 22.72 -8.64 0.43
CA GLN A 369 22.76 -9.53 -0.73
C GLN A 369 21.70 -10.62 -0.66
N GLU A 370 21.55 -11.27 0.50
CA GLU A 370 20.51 -12.29 0.69
C GLU A 370 19.13 -11.69 0.56
N TYR A 371 18.93 -10.47 1.08
CA TYR A 371 17.68 -9.76 0.96
C TYR A 371 17.34 -9.45 -0.50
N LEU A 372 18.28 -8.89 -1.24
CA LEU A 372 18.11 -8.58 -2.68
C LEU A 372 17.84 -9.85 -3.50
N TYR A 373 18.49 -10.96 -3.16
CA TYR A 373 18.22 -12.26 -3.78
C TYR A 373 16.78 -12.69 -3.58
N ARG A 374 16.25 -12.65 -2.36
CA ARG A 374 14.85 -13.00 -2.05
C ARG A 374 13.85 -12.11 -2.77
N LEU A 375 14.13 -10.80 -2.82
CA LEU A 375 13.31 -9.86 -3.57
C LEU A 375 13.20 -10.25 -5.05
N TRP A 376 14.31 -10.55 -5.71
CA TRP A 376 14.29 -10.93 -7.12
C TRP A 376 13.68 -12.31 -7.36
N GLN A 377 13.75 -13.23 -6.42
CA GLN A 377 13.03 -14.52 -6.50
C GLN A 377 11.51 -14.32 -6.60
N GLY A 378 10.97 -13.37 -5.86
CA GLY A 378 9.55 -13.00 -5.97
C GLY A 378 9.26 -12.22 -7.26
N LEU A 379 10.02 -11.17 -7.53
CA LEU A 379 9.77 -10.26 -8.67
C LEU A 379 9.80 -10.97 -10.02
N ILE A 380 10.77 -11.88 -10.23
CA ILE A 380 10.94 -12.52 -11.53
C ILE A 380 9.74 -13.37 -11.96
N VAL A 381 8.93 -13.84 -11.03
CA VAL A 381 7.70 -14.59 -11.34
C VAL A 381 6.45 -13.69 -11.36
N GLY A 382 6.61 -12.39 -11.23
CA GLY A 382 5.52 -11.42 -11.21
C GLY A 382 4.72 -11.45 -9.90
N THR A 383 5.41 -11.60 -8.78
CA THR A 383 4.94 -11.28 -7.42
C THR A 383 5.72 -10.09 -6.88
N TYR A 384 5.41 -9.62 -5.69
CA TYR A 384 6.06 -8.47 -5.09
C TYR A 384 6.63 -8.83 -3.72
N VAL A 385 7.64 -8.08 -3.27
CA VAL A 385 8.30 -8.30 -1.97
C VAL A 385 8.51 -6.96 -1.30
N THR A 386 8.09 -6.86 -0.03
CA THR A 386 8.23 -5.66 0.79
C THR A 386 9.54 -5.71 1.57
N HIS A 387 10.29 -4.61 1.57
CA HIS A 387 11.53 -4.44 2.33
C HIS A 387 11.26 -4.26 3.82
N GLY A 388 12.28 -4.58 4.62
CA GLY A 388 12.41 -4.21 6.03
C GLY A 388 13.84 -4.41 6.49
N GLU A 389 14.27 -3.62 7.48
CA GLU A 389 15.60 -3.75 8.07
C GLU A 389 15.59 -3.59 9.58
N CYS A 390 16.45 -4.36 10.24
CA CYS A 390 16.58 -4.50 11.68
C CYS A 390 18.04 -4.29 12.11
N TYR A 391 18.55 -3.06 11.97
CA TYR A 391 19.87 -2.69 12.49
C TYR A 391 19.72 -1.97 13.81
N MET A 392 20.44 -2.45 14.82
CA MET A 392 20.38 -1.96 16.18
C MET A 392 21.77 -1.71 16.73
N ASP A 393 21.89 -0.70 17.60
CA ASP A 393 23.12 -0.42 18.33
C ASP A 393 23.46 -1.57 19.30
N ASP A 394 22.44 -2.13 19.95
CA ASP A 394 22.52 -3.38 20.71
C ASP A 394 21.64 -4.44 20.02
N PRO A 395 22.20 -5.57 19.52
CA PRO A 395 21.45 -6.63 18.86
C PRO A 395 20.35 -7.27 19.71
N LYS A 396 20.25 -6.95 20.97
CA LYS A 396 19.21 -7.41 21.91
C LYS A 396 18.10 -6.38 22.12
N ASP A 397 18.27 -5.16 21.64
CA ASP A 397 17.29 -4.08 21.77
C ASP A 397 16.44 -3.96 20.50
N TYR A 398 15.34 -4.71 20.44
CA TYR A 398 14.42 -4.76 19.29
C TYR A 398 13.57 -3.50 19.12
N SER A 399 13.73 -2.49 19.94
CA SER A 399 12.77 -1.39 20.06
C SER A 399 13.08 -0.19 19.18
N ARG A 400 14.27 -0.11 18.59
CA ARG A 400 14.78 1.13 17.99
C ARG A 400 15.32 1.01 16.58
N ASP A 401 15.08 -0.12 15.93
CA ASP A 401 15.43 -0.31 14.52
C ASP A 401 14.43 0.40 13.58
N PHE A 402 14.76 0.45 12.29
CA PHE A 402 13.89 1.06 11.30
C PHE A 402 12.53 0.33 11.20
N LEU A 403 12.52 -0.99 11.33
CA LEU A 403 11.30 -1.79 11.29
C LEU A 403 10.32 -1.37 12.40
N ALA A 404 10.83 -1.18 13.60
CA ALA A 404 10.01 -0.82 14.76
C ALA A 404 9.58 0.65 14.72
N VAL A 405 10.48 1.59 14.50
CA VAL A 405 10.26 3.01 14.78
C VAL A 405 10.64 3.97 13.65
N GLY A 406 11.07 3.46 12.50
CA GLY A 406 11.48 4.30 11.37
C GLY A 406 12.82 5.02 11.59
N GLY A 407 12.99 6.15 10.90
CA GLY A 407 14.24 6.93 10.95
C GLY A 407 15.06 6.82 9.67
N THR A 408 16.35 6.56 9.78
CA THR A 408 17.29 6.46 8.67
C THR A 408 17.62 5.01 8.37
N PHE A 409 17.61 4.62 7.09
CA PHE A 409 18.10 3.31 6.66
C PHE A 409 19.59 3.16 6.95
N GLN A 410 19.96 2.02 7.51
CA GLN A 410 21.35 1.65 7.84
C GLN A 410 21.87 0.54 6.91
N GLY A 411 20.95 -0.29 6.39
CA GLY A 411 21.27 -1.40 5.51
C GLY A 411 21.78 -0.99 4.12
N GLU A 412 22.08 -1.97 3.32
CA GLU A 412 22.63 -1.78 1.98
C GLU A 412 21.58 -2.07 0.88
N SER A 413 20.58 -2.92 1.16
CA SER A 413 19.62 -3.36 0.15
C SER A 413 18.69 -2.26 -0.32
N TRP A 414 18.32 -1.29 0.50
CA TRP A 414 17.34 -0.27 0.15
C TRP A 414 17.72 0.54 -1.11
N LYS A 415 19.03 0.83 -1.34
CA LYS A 415 19.51 1.50 -2.55
C LYS A 415 19.31 0.62 -3.78
N ARG A 416 19.59 -0.69 -3.64
CA ARG A 416 19.45 -1.70 -4.70
C ARG A 416 17.98 -1.94 -5.04
N ILE A 417 17.11 -1.84 -4.05
CA ILE A 417 15.65 -1.92 -4.24
C ILE A 417 15.13 -0.68 -4.97
N GLY A 418 15.64 0.50 -4.63
CA GLY A 418 15.36 1.74 -5.39
C GLY A 418 15.82 1.65 -6.85
N PHE A 419 16.95 1.01 -7.13
CA PHE A 419 17.40 0.71 -8.48
C PHE A 419 16.49 -0.34 -9.16
N THR A 420 16.07 -1.37 -8.44
CA THR A 420 15.11 -2.37 -8.92
C THR A 420 13.80 -1.69 -9.36
N ARG A 421 13.29 -0.72 -8.62
CA ARG A 421 12.11 0.05 -9.02
C ARG A 421 12.28 0.72 -10.39
N GLN A 422 13.45 1.30 -10.67
CA GLN A 422 13.71 1.90 -11.98
C GLN A 422 13.65 0.86 -13.11
N ILE A 423 14.10 -0.36 -12.84
CA ILE A 423 14.01 -1.47 -13.81
C ILE A 423 12.55 -1.83 -14.03
N LEU A 424 11.75 -1.95 -12.96
CA LEU A 424 10.32 -2.31 -13.04
C LEU A 424 9.50 -1.22 -13.74
N ASP A 425 9.73 0.06 -13.43
CA ASP A 425 9.03 1.18 -14.05
C ASP A 425 9.31 1.29 -15.56
N ALA A 426 10.46 0.78 -16.03
CA ALA A 426 10.83 0.73 -17.44
C ALA A 426 10.26 -0.48 -18.21
N LEU A 427 9.61 -1.43 -17.54
CA LEU A 427 9.02 -2.59 -18.20
C LEU A 427 7.85 -2.19 -19.13
N PRO A 428 7.72 -2.77 -20.32
CA PRO A 428 6.58 -2.52 -21.18
C PRO A 428 5.28 -3.09 -20.63
N ASN A 429 5.33 -4.19 -19.89
CA ASN A 429 4.21 -4.83 -19.16
C ASN A 429 4.73 -5.52 -17.89
N PRO A 430 3.84 -5.93 -16.98
CA PRO A 430 4.23 -6.73 -15.82
C PRO A 430 4.91 -8.04 -16.20
N LEU A 431 5.78 -8.53 -15.31
CA LEU A 431 6.50 -9.79 -15.50
C LEU A 431 5.58 -11.00 -15.40
N HIS A 432 5.77 -11.94 -16.31
CA HIS A 432 5.11 -13.24 -16.31
C HIS A 432 6.15 -14.35 -16.54
N LEU A 433 6.13 -15.36 -15.66
CA LEU A 433 7.01 -16.51 -15.80
C LEU A 433 6.73 -17.25 -17.11
N CYS A 434 7.77 -17.68 -17.82
CA CYS A 434 7.66 -18.50 -19.02
C CYS A 434 7.38 -19.95 -18.65
N ASP A 435 6.27 -20.50 -19.16
CA ASP A 435 5.78 -21.84 -18.79
C ASP A 435 6.68 -23.00 -19.27
N SER A 436 7.43 -22.77 -20.33
CA SER A 436 8.26 -23.81 -20.98
C SER A 436 9.74 -23.72 -20.66
N SER A 437 10.11 -22.93 -19.65
CA SER A 437 11.51 -22.72 -19.30
C SER A 437 12.04 -23.87 -18.42
N TRP A 438 13.10 -24.52 -18.88
CA TRP A 438 13.95 -25.37 -18.04
C TRP A 438 14.88 -24.49 -17.18
N ASP A 439 15.06 -23.24 -17.59
CA ASP A 439 15.72 -22.22 -16.79
C ASP A 439 14.68 -21.53 -15.92
N PRO A 440 14.68 -21.76 -14.61
CA PRO A 440 13.56 -21.42 -13.73
C PRO A 440 13.32 -19.92 -13.58
N TYR A 441 14.22 -19.08 -14.02
CA TYR A 441 14.20 -17.64 -13.74
C TYR A 441 13.89 -16.77 -14.95
N THR A 442 13.34 -17.37 -16.01
CA THR A 442 13.00 -16.63 -17.24
C THR A 442 11.56 -16.14 -17.20
N SER A 443 11.39 -14.85 -17.37
CA SER A 443 10.09 -14.20 -17.50
C SER A 443 10.01 -13.31 -18.71
N THR A 444 8.80 -12.96 -19.12
CA THR A 444 8.51 -12.02 -20.20
C THR A 444 7.71 -10.84 -19.66
N ALA A 445 7.97 -9.65 -20.22
CA ALA A 445 7.21 -8.42 -19.94
C ALA A 445 6.59 -7.83 -21.20
N GLY A 446 6.54 -8.59 -22.30
CA GLY A 446 6.02 -8.16 -23.59
C GLY A 446 6.28 -9.21 -24.67
N GLU A 447 5.73 -8.99 -25.86
CA GLU A 447 6.16 -9.73 -27.02
C GLU A 447 7.65 -9.45 -27.26
N ASN A 448 8.45 -10.50 -27.34
CA ASN A 448 9.90 -10.41 -27.57
C ASN A 448 10.67 -9.56 -26.53
N TYR A 449 10.18 -9.53 -25.28
CA TYR A 449 10.85 -8.89 -24.14
C TYR A 449 11.03 -9.92 -23.02
N TYR A 450 12.28 -10.30 -22.73
CA TYR A 450 12.60 -11.32 -21.75
C TYR A 450 13.52 -10.79 -20.66
N MET A 451 13.36 -11.36 -19.46
CA MET A 451 14.25 -11.17 -18.32
C MET A 451 14.65 -12.51 -17.73
N ILE A 452 15.95 -12.69 -17.45
CA ILE A 452 16.51 -13.89 -16.85
C ILE A 452 17.32 -13.50 -15.63
N TYR A 453 16.89 -13.94 -14.44
CA TYR A 453 17.63 -13.67 -13.21
C TYR A 453 18.53 -14.87 -12.86
N LEU A 454 19.85 -14.66 -12.85
CA LEU A 454 20.86 -15.69 -12.62
C LEU A 454 21.06 -15.97 -11.12
N GLY A 455 20.54 -15.13 -10.24
CA GLY A 455 20.58 -15.33 -8.79
C GLY A 455 22.00 -15.41 -8.24
N LYS A 456 22.27 -16.40 -7.40
CA LYS A 456 23.57 -16.60 -6.75
C LYS A 456 24.62 -17.28 -7.64
N GLU A 457 24.23 -17.72 -8.83
CA GLU A 457 25.17 -18.41 -9.74
C GLU A 457 26.20 -17.42 -10.30
N ILE A 458 27.44 -17.84 -10.32
CA ILE A 458 28.53 -17.14 -10.97
C ILE A 458 28.87 -17.90 -12.25
N LYS A 459 28.47 -17.35 -13.38
CA LYS A 459 28.74 -17.92 -14.71
C LYS A 459 29.70 -17.02 -15.49
N PRO A 460 30.68 -17.56 -16.20
CA PRO A 460 31.57 -16.73 -17.04
C PRO A 460 30.87 -16.22 -18.31
N GLU A 461 29.82 -16.91 -18.72
CA GLU A 461 29.07 -16.61 -19.94
C GLU A 461 27.66 -17.17 -19.88
N TRP A 462 26.77 -16.59 -20.68
CA TRP A 462 25.44 -17.10 -20.98
C TRP A 462 25.31 -17.32 -22.48
N ALA A 463 24.92 -18.53 -22.89
CA ALA A 463 24.59 -18.84 -24.28
C ALA A 463 23.19 -18.29 -24.59
N PHE A 464 23.00 -17.62 -25.72
CA PHE A 464 21.70 -17.12 -26.10
C PHE A 464 20.70 -18.26 -26.30
N ASP A 465 19.70 -18.32 -25.45
CA ASP A 465 18.72 -19.39 -25.37
C ASP A 465 17.43 -18.87 -24.76
N LEU A 466 16.31 -18.87 -25.53
CA LEU A 466 15.04 -18.34 -25.09
C LEU A 466 13.91 -19.37 -25.27
N PRO A 467 12.91 -19.39 -24.37
CA PRO A 467 11.71 -20.18 -24.53
C PRO A 467 10.86 -19.65 -25.69
N VAL A 468 10.30 -20.57 -26.47
CA VAL A 468 9.45 -20.28 -27.62
C VAL A 468 8.04 -19.87 -27.22
N LYS A 469 7.58 -20.35 -26.09
CA LYS A 469 6.18 -20.35 -25.65
C LYS A 469 6.02 -19.65 -24.32
N ASN A 470 5.04 -18.80 -24.23
CA ASN A 470 4.50 -18.33 -22.96
C ASN A 470 2.98 -18.17 -23.09
N ALA A 471 2.27 -18.09 -21.97
CA ALA A 471 0.81 -18.06 -21.95
C ALA A 471 0.21 -16.71 -22.43
N PHE A 472 1.01 -15.65 -22.52
CA PHE A 472 0.52 -14.28 -22.65
C PHE A 472 0.81 -13.64 -24.01
N TYR A 473 1.79 -14.15 -24.74
CA TYR A 473 2.27 -13.55 -26.00
C TYR A 473 2.39 -14.58 -27.12
N PRO A 474 2.45 -14.12 -28.39
CA PRO A 474 2.66 -15.00 -29.51
C PRO A 474 3.94 -15.84 -29.38
N ARG A 475 3.94 -16.98 -30.03
CA ARG A 475 5.10 -17.87 -30.06
C ARG A 475 6.28 -17.19 -30.74
N LEU A 476 7.45 -17.18 -30.10
CA LEU A 476 8.68 -16.63 -30.66
C LEU A 476 9.05 -17.33 -31.98
N LYS A 477 9.36 -16.52 -33.00
CA LYS A 477 9.63 -17.00 -34.36
C LYS A 477 11.14 -17.01 -34.67
N GLU A 478 11.49 -17.66 -35.75
CA GLU A 478 12.83 -17.55 -36.38
C GLU A 478 13.06 -16.15 -36.93
N GLY A 479 14.30 -15.70 -36.91
CA GLY A 479 14.76 -14.45 -37.53
C GLY A 479 14.51 -13.20 -36.69
N VAL A 480 13.97 -13.32 -35.48
CA VAL A 480 13.83 -12.17 -34.57
C VAL A 480 15.20 -11.79 -34.03
N ARG A 481 15.49 -10.50 -34.04
CA ARG A 481 16.78 -9.95 -33.60
C ARG A 481 16.69 -9.37 -32.22
N PHE A 482 17.66 -9.69 -31.35
CA PHE A 482 17.68 -9.27 -29.97
C PHE A 482 18.98 -8.60 -29.58
N LYS A 483 18.87 -7.56 -28.76
CA LYS A 483 19.97 -7.05 -27.93
C LYS A 483 19.85 -7.59 -26.53
N VAL A 484 20.98 -7.67 -25.83
CA VAL A 484 21.06 -8.13 -24.44
C VAL A 484 21.76 -7.09 -23.60
N GLU A 485 21.17 -6.76 -22.48
CA GLU A 485 21.78 -5.97 -21.44
C GLU A 485 22.05 -6.86 -20.21
N VAL A 486 23.24 -6.71 -19.67
CA VAL A 486 23.64 -7.34 -18.40
C VAL A 486 23.47 -6.32 -17.30
N ILE A 487 22.58 -6.62 -16.36
CA ILE A 487 22.25 -5.78 -15.22
C ILE A 487 22.86 -6.42 -13.98
N ASP A 488 23.80 -5.76 -13.34
CA ASP A 488 24.29 -6.14 -12.02
C ASP A 488 23.41 -5.49 -10.97
N THR A 489 22.53 -6.28 -10.38
CA THR A 489 21.53 -5.76 -9.44
C THR A 489 22.13 -5.35 -8.10
N TRP A 490 23.30 -5.90 -7.74
CA TRP A 490 24.02 -5.51 -6.54
C TRP A 490 24.85 -4.25 -6.72
N ASN A 491 25.62 -4.16 -7.82
CA ASN A 491 26.44 -2.99 -8.13
C ASN A 491 25.65 -1.87 -8.83
N MET A 492 24.37 -2.11 -9.13
CA MET A 492 23.45 -1.13 -9.77
C MET A 492 23.96 -0.62 -11.11
N THR A 493 24.46 -1.51 -11.96
CA THR A 493 24.95 -1.16 -13.30
C THR A 493 24.16 -1.86 -14.39
N ILE A 494 24.07 -1.21 -15.56
CA ILE A 494 23.47 -1.76 -16.77
C ILE A 494 24.51 -1.62 -17.90
N ALA A 495 24.86 -2.73 -18.52
CA ALA A 495 25.78 -2.75 -19.64
C ALA A 495 25.15 -3.47 -20.84
N GLU A 496 25.05 -2.80 -21.98
CA GLU A 496 24.59 -3.42 -23.21
C GLU A 496 25.70 -4.27 -23.83
N TRP A 497 25.36 -5.51 -24.20
CA TRP A 497 26.27 -6.37 -24.93
C TRP A 497 26.34 -5.95 -26.38
N PRO A 498 27.55 -5.82 -26.98
CA PRO A 498 27.70 -5.19 -28.31
C PRO A 498 27.28 -6.07 -29.50
N VAL A 499 26.80 -7.31 -29.24
CA VAL A 499 26.40 -8.25 -30.29
C VAL A 499 24.88 -8.35 -30.31
N VAL A 500 24.29 -8.28 -31.50
CA VAL A 500 22.88 -8.58 -31.73
C VAL A 500 22.76 -10.06 -32.08
N PHE A 501 21.81 -10.73 -31.42
CA PHE A 501 21.51 -12.16 -31.63
C PHE A 501 20.32 -12.29 -32.58
N GLU A 502 20.30 -13.34 -33.39
CA GLU A 502 19.19 -13.64 -34.29
C GLU A 502 18.70 -15.06 -34.06
N THR A 503 17.41 -15.24 -33.82
CA THR A 503 16.82 -16.52 -33.47
C THR A 503 16.86 -17.55 -34.58
N THR A 504 17.18 -18.81 -34.25
CA THR A 504 17.00 -19.98 -35.11
C THR A 504 15.54 -20.36 -35.27
N ALA A 505 15.25 -21.28 -36.20
CA ALA A 505 14.02 -22.04 -36.12
C ALA A 505 13.92 -22.75 -34.75
N PRO A 506 12.70 -22.87 -34.18
CA PRO A 506 12.51 -23.53 -32.89
C PRO A 506 12.99 -24.96 -32.88
N VAL A 507 13.79 -25.34 -31.88
CA VAL A 507 14.18 -26.70 -31.59
C VAL A 507 13.49 -27.12 -30.31
N LYS A 508 12.50 -28.03 -30.42
CA LYS A 508 11.56 -28.34 -29.31
C LYS A 508 10.79 -27.09 -28.85
N ASP A 509 11.07 -26.62 -27.69
CA ASP A 509 10.43 -25.46 -27.05
C ASP A 509 11.36 -24.23 -26.88
N ARG A 510 12.54 -24.25 -27.56
CA ARG A 510 13.54 -23.16 -27.45
C ARG A 510 14.03 -22.67 -28.82
N VAL A 511 14.51 -21.45 -28.83
CA VAL A 511 15.29 -20.85 -29.92
C VAL A 511 16.68 -20.50 -29.41
N TYR A 512 17.65 -20.53 -30.32
CA TYR A 512 19.05 -20.24 -30.06
C TYR A 512 19.52 -19.13 -30.99
N ASP A 513 20.68 -18.56 -30.77
CA ASP A 513 21.28 -17.68 -31.76
C ASP A 513 21.81 -18.47 -32.96
N LYS A 514 21.56 -17.97 -34.16
CA LYS A 514 22.03 -18.56 -35.42
C LYS A 514 23.56 -18.76 -35.47
N ASN A 515 24.31 -17.89 -34.82
CA ASN A 515 25.76 -17.91 -34.75
C ASN A 515 26.29 -18.58 -33.47
N GLN A 516 25.43 -19.21 -32.65
CA GLN A 516 25.77 -19.80 -31.36
C GLN A 516 26.45 -18.78 -30.42
N GLY A 517 25.99 -17.53 -30.49
CA GLY A 517 26.56 -16.41 -29.76
C GLY A 517 26.38 -16.54 -28.25
N ARG A 518 27.31 -15.94 -27.53
CA ARG A 518 27.35 -15.93 -26.07
C ARG A 518 27.57 -14.52 -25.55
N VAL A 519 26.98 -14.25 -24.40
CA VAL A 519 27.21 -13.02 -23.62
C VAL A 519 28.27 -13.37 -22.57
N ARG A 520 29.37 -12.64 -22.57
CA ARG A 520 30.37 -12.74 -21.50
C ARG A 520 29.83 -12.02 -20.27
N LEU A 521 29.86 -12.68 -19.13
CA LEU A 521 29.31 -12.18 -17.87
C LEU A 521 30.42 -11.70 -16.93
N PRO A 522 30.18 -10.70 -16.11
CA PRO A 522 31.01 -10.42 -14.94
C PRO A 522 31.07 -11.65 -14.03
N ALA A 523 32.23 -11.89 -13.41
CA ALA A 523 32.38 -12.97 -12.43
C ALA A 523 31.78 -12.58 -11.09
N SER A 524 30.48 -12.21 -11.09
CA SER A 524 29.71 -11.79 -9.91
C SER A 524 28.35 -12.48 -9.88
N PRO A 525 27.76 -12.68 -8.70
CA PRO A 525 26.38 -13.14 -8.57
C PRO A 525 25.38 -12.00 -8.75
N TYR A 526 24.09 -12.34 -8.69
CA TYR A 526 22.94 -11.41 -8.73
C TYR A 526 22.79 -10.64 -10.05
N LEU A 527 23.20 -11.27 -11.15
CA LEU A 527 23.02 -10.72 -12.49
C LEU A 527 21.62 -10.98 -13.02
N LEU A 528 21.12 -10.00 -13.76
CA LEU A 528 19.85 -10.07 -14.49
C LEU A 528 20.14 -9.75 -15.96
N LEU A 529 19.65 -10.57 -16.87
CA LEU A 529 19.71 -10.32 -18.30
C LEU A 529 18.38 -9.70 -18.75
N ARG A 530 18.44 -8.60 -19.49
CA ARG A 530 17.31 -8.01 -20.17
C ARG A 530 17.53 -8.17 -21.68
N ILE A 531 16.61 -8.89 -22.33
CA ILE A 531 16.69 -9.27 -23.72
C ILE A 531 15.52 -8.63 -24.44
N THR A 532 15.80 -7.75 -25.40
CA THR A 532 14.76 -6.98 -26.09
C THR A 532 14.97 -7.03 -27.60
N GLU A 533 13.85 -7.12 -28.33
CA GLU A 533 13.86 -7.05 -29.79
C GLU A 533 14.47 -5.73 -30.27
N VAL A 534 15.21 -5.81 -31.35
CA VAL A 534 15.70 -4.64 -32.10
C VAL A 534 15.10 -4.67 -33.50
N GLU A 535 14.66 -3.50 -33.97
CA GLU A 535 14.11 -3.31 -35.32
C GLU A 535 15.14 -3.60 -36.43
#